data_eca74c74839e414fb238be559176d80b
#
_entry.id   eca74c74839e414fb238be559176d80b
#
_cell.length_a   1.000
_cell.length_b   1.000
_cell.length_c   1.000
_cell.angle_alpha   90.00
_cell.angle_beta   90.00
_cell.angle_gamma   90.00
#
_symmetry.space_group_name_H-M   'P 1'
#
loop_
_entity.id
_entity.type
_entity.pdbx_description
1 polymer ?
#
loop_
_entity_poly.entity_id
_entity_poly.type
_entity_poly.pdbx_seq_one_letter_code
_entity_poly.pdbx_strand_id
1 'polypeptide(L)'
;MTGKEKEVKENRIQELLVKREEYLNNGEIENEIKVLRELRVLFRRVFGQASAENAKILTELGNALKYVGKFDESVRLLTKAENIILEIYGENSLPYVTCNANLAEVYRVMKKKKKVEEKYHKAIKIYKKNNFQNGYIFAGICNNLGLFYEENGRYQDSVKWQKKSLIILQDLEDSEIQGAIILSNMVNPYLKLDEK
;
A
#
# COMPACT_ATOMS: atom_id res chain seq x y z
N MET A 1 -23.47 -16.90 -16.36
CA MET A 1 -24.12 -15.69 -15.82
C MET A 1 -24.85 -15.00 -16.97
N THR A 2 -26.13 -14.73 -16.85
CA THR A 2 -26.92 -14.01 -17.86
C THR A 2 -26.55 -12.52 -17.84
N GLY A 3 -26.82 -11.78 -18.97
CA GLY A 3 -26.52 -10.34 -19.04
C GLY A 3 -27.21 -9.54 -17.92
N LYS A 4 -28.47 -9.86 -17.61
CA LYS A 4 -29.26 -9.20 -16.54
C LYS A 4 -28.68 -9.48 -15.13
N GLU A 5 -28.21 -10.71 -14.87
CA GLU A 5 -27.54 -11.03 -13.59
C GLU A 5 -26.21 -10.30 -13.43
N LYS A 6 -25.49 -10.07 -14.51
CA LYS A 6 -24.25 -9.31 -14.51
C LYS A 6 -24.51 -7.83 -14.17
N GLU A 7 -25.47 -7.22 -14.84
CA GLU A 7 -25.88 -5.83 -14.62
C GLU A 7 -26.31 -5.57 -13.16
N VAL A 8 -27.14 -6.47 -12.58
CA VAL A 8 -27.54 -6.34 -11.17
C VAL A 8 -26.33 -6.37 -10.23
N LYS A 9 -25.32 -7.22 -10.50
CA LYS A 9 -24.11 -7.28 -9.67
C LYS A 9 -23.21 -6.04 -9.88
N GLU A 10 -23.11 -5.54 -11.09
CA GLU A 10 -22.35 -4.32 -11.38
C GLU A 10 -22.97 -3.11 -10.68
N ASN A 11 -24.29 -2.96 -10.70
CA ASN A 11 -24.99 -1.92 -9.94
C ASN A 11 -24.73 -2.05 -8.43
N ARG A 12 -24.78 -3.27 -7.90
CA ARG A 12 -24.46 -3.50 -6.48
C ARG A 12 -23.01 -3.16 -6.14
N ILE A 13 -22.07 -3.43 -7.04
CA ILE A 13 -20.67 -3.04 -6.89
C ILE A 13 -20.55 -1.53 -6.76
N GLN A 14 -21.23 -0.75 -7.62
CA GLN A 14 -21.17 0.72 -7.58
C GLN A 14 -21.72 1.26 -6.24
N GLU A 15 -22.86 0.77 -5.77
CA GLU A 15 -23.41 1.14 -4.46
C GLU A 15 -22.42 0.88 -3.31
N LEU A 16 -21.77 -0.27 -3.33
CA LEU A 16 -20.81 -0.65 -2.30
C LEU A 16 -19.51 0.17 -2.37
N LEU A 17 -19.06 0.54 -3.58
CA LEU A 17 -17.89 1.41 -3.73
C LEU A 17 -18.14 2.79 -3.14
N VAL A 18 -19.34 3.38 -3.35
CA VAL A 18 -19.73 4.65 -2.72
C VAL A 18 -19.72 4.52 -1.20
N LYS A 19 -20.38 3.49 -0.64
CA LYS A 19 -20.38 3.25 0.82
C LYS A 19 -18.98 3.04 1.39
N ARG A 20 -18.12 2.32 0.66
CA ARG A 20 -16.73 2.11 1.08
C ARG A 20 -16.01 3.45 1.19
N GLU A 21 -16.21 4.36 0.23
CA GLU A 21 -15.57 5.68 0.25
C GLU A 21 -16.07 6.55 1.40
N GLU A 22 -17.37 6.52 1.70
CA GLU A 22 -17.95 7.17 2.86
C GLU A 22 -17.30 6.67 4.18
N TYR A 23 -17.23 5.35 4.38
CA TYR A 23 -16.62 4.77 5.58
C TYR A 23 -15.12 5.08 5.69
N LEU A 24 -14.38 5.07 4.56
CA LEU A 24 -12.98 5.44 4.53
C LEU A 24 -12.78 6.89 4.97
N ASN A 25 -13.56 7.83 4.42
CA ASN A 25 -13.48 9.26 4.73
C ASN A 25 -13.86 9.55 6.21
N ASN A 26 -14.77 8.77 6.78
CA ASN A 26 -15.19 8.88 8.18
C ASN A 26 -14.26 8.14 9.16
N GLY A 27 -13.25 7.39 8.67
CA GLY A 27 -12.38 6.57 9.51
C GLY A 27 -13.06 5.33 10.10
N GLU A 28 -14.19 4.90 9.53
CA GLU A 28 -15.00 3.75 9.98
C GLU A 28 -14.43 2.42 9.43
N ILE A 29 -13.21 2.08 9.82
CA ILE A 29 -12.43 0.97 9.26
C ILE A 29 -13.18 -0.38 9.33
N GLU A 30 -13.88 -0.65 10.42
CA GLU A 30 -14.61 -1.92 10.58
C GLU A 30 -15.79 -2.05 9.61
N ASN A 31 -16.48 -0.93 9.31
CA ASN A 31 -17.55 -0.91 8.32
C ASN A 31 -16.98 -0.97 6.90
N GLU A 32 -15.86 -0.29 6.64
CA GLU A 32 -15.12 -0.44 5.39
C GLU A 32 -14.74 -1.90 5.12
N ILE A 33 -14.21 -2.61 6.11
CA ILE A 33 -13.85 -4.04 6.00
C ILE A 33 -15.07 -4.90 5.65
N LYS A 34 -16.24 -4.65 6.24
CA LYS A 34 -17.47 -5.40 5.90
C LYS A 34 -17.85 -5.22 4.43
N VAL A 35 -17.82 -3.98 3.95
CA VAL A 35 -18.10 -3.65 2.54
C VAL A 35 -17.05 -4.27 1.61
N LEU A 36 -15.78 -4.17 1.93
CA LEU A 36 -14.70 -4.78 1.14
C LEU A 36 -14.81 -6.31 1.05
N ARG A 37 -15.30 -6.97 2.09
CA ARG A 37 -15.58 -8.43 2.06
C ARG A 37 -16.70 -8.76 1.08
N GLU A 38 -17.78 -7.98 1.03
CA GLU A 38 -18.86 -8.16 0.07
C GLU A 38 -18.37 -7.88 -1.36
N LEU A 39 -17.69 -6.76 -1.57
CA LEU A 39 -17.06 -6.41 -2.84
C LEU A 39 -16.15 -7.52 -3.37
N ARG A 40 -15.30 -8.09 -2.53
CA ARG A 40 -14.42 -9.20 -2.91
C ARG A 40 -15.19 -10.39 -3.50
N VAL A 41 -16.35 -10.74 -2.94
CA VAL A 41 -17.18 -11.84 -3.47
C VAL A 41 -17.74 -11.48 -4.85
N LEU A 42 -18.22 -10.24 -5.01
CA LEU A 42 -18.80 -9.75 -6.26
C LEU A 42 -17.73 -9.62 -7.35
N PHE A 43 -16.60 -8.99 -7.04
CA PHE A 43 -15.49 -8.83 -7.99
C PHE A 43 -15.00 -10.17 -8.52
N ARG A 44 -14.80 -11.17 -7.65
CA ARG A 44 -14.43 -12.51 -8.08
C ARG A 44 -15.46 -13.15 -9.01
N ARG A 45 -16.76 -12.89 -8.79
CA ARG A 45 -17.84 -13.45 -9.62
C ARG A 45 -18.00 -12.75 -10.95
N VAL A 46 -17.81 -11.43 -11.01
CA VAL A 46 -18.00 -10.60 -12.20
C VAL A 46 -16.76 -10.62 -13.08
N PHE A 47 -15.58 -10.38 -12.49
CA PHE A 47 -14.32 -10.17 -13.22
C PHE A 47 -13.42 -11.42 -13.22
N GLY A 48 -13.72 -12.40 -12.37
CA GLY A 48 -12.88 -13.60 -12.25
C GLY A 48 -11.85 -13.55 -11.12
N GLN A 49 -11.33 -14.72 -10.79
CA GLN A 49 -10.40 -14.86 -9.66
C GLN A 49 -9.01 -14.29 -9.96
N ALA A 50 -8.55 -14.39 -11.21
CA ALA A 50 -7.24 -13.96 -11.68
C ALA A 50 -7.31 -12.63 -12.44
N SER A 51 -8.16 -11.69 -12.00
CA SER A 51 -8.32 -10.38 -12.62
C SER A 51 -7.62 -9.28 -11.83
N ALA A 52 -7.25 -8.20 -12.50
CA ALA A 52 -6.66 -7.02 -11.90
C ALA A 52 -7.63 -6.37 -10.88
N GLU A 53 -8.92 -6.36 -11.21
CA GLU A 53 -9.98 -5.85 -10.35
C GLU A 53 -10.07 -6.64 -9.04
N ASN A 54 -9.99 -7.98 -9.12
CA ASN A 54 -9.96 -8.81 -7.91
C ASN A 54 -8.67 -8.57 -7.10
N ALA A 55 -7.53 -8.40 -7.74
CA ALA A 55 -6.27 -8.06 -7.06
C ALA A 55 -6.37 -6.71 -6.32
N LYS A 56 -7.03 -5.70 -6.94
CA LYS A 56 -7.27 -4.40 -6.32
C LYS A 56 -8.06 -4.55 -5.01
N ILE A 57 -9.20 -5.22 -5.03
CA ILE A 57 -10.03 -5.42 -3.83
C ILE A 57 -9.32 -6.26 -2.76
N LEU A 58 -8.53 -7.26 -3.14
CA LEU A 58 -7.70 -8.02 -2.21
C LEU A 58 -6.66 -7.12 -1.52
N THR A 59 -6.07 -6.18 -2.25
CA THR A 59 -5.10 -5.22 -1.73
C THR A 59 -5.76 -4.24 -0.75
N GLU A 60 -6.90 -3.67 -1.12
CA GLU A 60 -7.65 -2.75 -0.25
C GLU A 60 -8.08 -3.42 1.05
N LEU A 61 -8.68 -4.62 0.97
CA LEU A 61 -9.07 -5.38 2.15
C LEU A 61 -7.86 -5.79 3.01
N GLY A 62 -6.74 -6.18 2.38
CA GLY A 62 -5.51 -6.49 3.08
C GLY A 62 -4.96 -5.29 3.85
N ASN A 63 -4.97 -4.11 3.24
CA ASN A 63 -4.54 -2.87 3.88
C ASN A 63 -5.47 -2.46 5.05
N ALA A 64 -6.80 -2.53 4.88
CA ALA A 64 -7.75 -2.24 5.95
C ALA A 64 -7.60 -3.19 7.15
N LEU A 65 -7.40 -4.48 6.91
CA LEU A 65 -7.18 -5.49 7.95
C LEU A 65 -5.92 -5.24 8.79
N LYS A 66 -4.89 -4.63 8.23
CA LYS A 66 -3.68 -4.22 8.96
C LYS A 66 -4.02 -3.25 10.11
N TYR A 67 -4.90 -2.30 9.88
CA TYR A 67 -5.28 -1.30 10.88
C TYR A 67 -6.08 -1.86 12.06
N VAL A 68 -6.78 -2.98 11.87
CA VAL A 68 -7.51 -3.68 12.95
C VAL A 68 -6.74 -4.88 13.51
N GLY A 69 -5.42 -4.96 13.26
CA GLY A 69 -4.54 -5.99 13.83
C GLY A 69 -4.69 -7.39 13.24
N LYS A 70 -5.46 -7.59 12.17
CA LYS A 70 -5.65 -8.89 11.52
C LYS A 70 -4.51 -9.18 10.52
N PHE A 71 -3.27 -9.21 11.04
CA PHE A 71 -2.07 -9.22 10.21
C PHE A 71 -1.92 -10.47 9.35
N ASP A 72 -2.22 -11.66 9.86
CA ASP A 72 -2.07 -12.90 9.09
C ASP A 72 -3.07 -12.96 7.93
N GLU A 73 -4.30 -12.49 8.14
CA GLU A 73 -5.29 -12.38 7.07
C GLU A 73 -4.85 -11.33 6.04
N SER A 74 -4.33 -10.18 6.49
CA SER A 74 -3.77 -9.13 5.64
C SER A 74 -2.66 -9.68 4.74
N VAL A 75 -1.64 -10.32 5.32
CA VAL A 75 -0.53 -10.94 4.54
C VAL A 75 -1.06 -11.93 3.52
N ARG A 76 -2.00 -12.81 3.91
CA ARG A 76 -2.58 -13.81 2.99
C ARG A 76 -3.28 -13.17 1.79
N LEU A 77 -4.03 -12.08 2.01
CA LEU A 77 -4.75 -11.40 0.93
C LEU A 77 -3.79 -10.60 0.03
N LEU A 78 -2.83 -9.89 0.62
CA LEU A 78 -1.82 -9.13 -0.13
C LEU A 78 -0.91 -10.06 -0.95
N THR A 79 -0.52 -11.22 -0.41
CA THR A 79 0.25 -12.22 -1.17
C THR A 79 -0.58 -12.78 -2.33
N LYS A 80 -1.87 -12.99 -2.13
CA LYS A 80 -2.75 -13.42 -3.23
C LYS A 80 -2.86 -12.34 -4.31
N ALA A 81 -2.98 -11.08 -3.94
CA ALA A 81 -2.97 -9.97 -4.88
C ALA A 81 -1.63 -9.87 -5.61
N GLU A 82 -0.50 -10.00 -4.90
CA GLU A 82 0.85 -10.01 -5.47
C GLU A 82 0.99 -11.08 -6.56
N ASN A 83 0.51 -12.31 -6.32
CA ASN A 83 0.57 -13.39 -7.30
C ASN A 83 -0.26 -13.09 -8.56
N ILE A 84 -1.48 -12.57 -8.40
CA ILE A 84 -2.32 -12.19 -9.53
C ILE A 84 -1.65 -11.07 -10.35
N ILE A 85 -1.12 -10.05 -9.68
CA ILE A 85 -0.41 -8.93 -10.32
C ILE A 85 0.84 -9.43 -11.05
N LEU A 86 1.58 -10.35 -10.46
CA LEU A 86 2.76 -10.96 -11.09
C LEU A 86 2.40 -11.73 -12.37
N GLU A 87 1.29 -12.47 -12.35
CA GLU A 87 0.81 -13.21 -13.54
C GLU A 87 0.34 -12.29 -14.66
N ILE A 88 -0.35 -11.17 -14.32
CA ILE A 88 -0.93 -10.26 -15.32
C ILE A 88 0.11 -9.29 -15.88
N TYR A 89 0.92 -8.67 -15.01
CA TYR A 89 1.78 -7.53 -15.37
C TYR A 89 3.27 -7.84 -15.32
N GLY A 90 3.64 -8.97 -14.76
CA GLY A 90 5.04 -9.37 -14.59
C GLY A 90 5.76 -8.66 -13.44
N GLU A 91 6.99 -9.14 -13.19
CA GLU A 91 7.82 -8.66 -12.07
C GLU A 91 8.27 -7.19 -12.24
N ASN A 92 8.48 -6.74 -13.48
CA ASN A 92 8.98 -5.39 -13.79
C ASN A 92 7.85 -4.37 -13.99
N SER A 93 6.79 -4.44 -13.20
CA SER A 93 5.62 -3.56 -13.31
C SER A 93 5.42 -2.69 -12.08
N LEU A 94 4.84 -1.50 -12.26
CA LEU A 94 4.51 -0.59 -11.14
C LEU A 94 3.49 -1.21 -10.16
N PRO A 95 2.44 -1.92 -10.60
CA PRO A 95 1.57 -2.64 -9.67
C PRO A 95 2.31 -3.65 -8.79
N TYR A 96 3.33 -4.33 -9.32
CA TYR A 96 4.13 -5.27 -8.52
C TYR A 96 5.04 -4.56 -7.51
N VAL A 97 5.57 -3.38 -7.85
CA VAL A 97 6.27 -2.50 -6.90
C VAL A 97 5.36 -2.17 -5.72
N THR A 98 4.11 -1.75 -6.01
CA THR A 98 3.11 -1.40 -4.99
C THR A 98 2.75 -2.60 -4.10
N CYS A 99 2.58 -3.80 -4.65
CA CYS A 99 2.35 -5.01 -3.86
C CYS A 99 3.47 -5.28 -2.85
N ASN A 100 4.73 -5.15 -3.29
CA ASN A 100 5.89 -5.32 -2.39
C ASN A 100 5.91 -4.27 -1.28
N ALA A 101 5.60 -3.00 -1.58
CA ALA A 101 5.52 -1.94 -0.57
C ALA A 101 4.41 -2.22 0.45
N ASN A 102 3.22 -2.62 0.02
CA ASN A 102 2.10 -2.96 0.91
C ASN A 102 2.44 -4.15 1.84
N LEU A 103 3.07 -5.20 1.31
CA LEU A 103 3.52 -6.33 2.12
C LEU A 103 4.61 -5.91 3.13
N ALA A 104 5.54 -5.03 2.73
CA ALA A 104 6.56 -4.49 3.64
C ALA A 104 5.90 -3.80 4.84
N GLU A 105 4.85 -2.98 4.61
CA GLU A 105 4.13 -2.29 5.69
C GLU A 105 3.48 -3.25 6.68
N VAL A 106 2.83 -4.31 6.21
CA VAL A 106 2.26 -5.31 7.12
C VAL A 106 3.36 -6.02 7.90
N TYR A 107 4.47 -6.40 7.25
CA TYR A 107 5.61 -6.99 7.95
C TYR A 107 6.27 -6.03 8.94
N ARG A 108 6.25 -4.70 8.70
CA ARG A 108 6.75 -3.69 9.62
C ARG A 108 5.96 -3.69 10.94
N VAL A 109 4.63 -3.65 10.88
CA VAL A 109 3.79 -3.72 12.10
C VAL A 109 3.88 -5.09 12.80
N MET A 110 4.15 -6.17 12.05
CA MET A 110 4.44 -7.51 12.60
C MET A 110 5.87 -7.64 13.16
N LYS A 111 6.70 -6.59 13.09
CA LYS A 111 8.12 -6.59 13.51
C LYS A 111 9.01 -7.65 12.80
N LYS A 112 8.66 -8.02 11.57
CA LYS A 112 9.39 -9.00 10.74
C LYS A 112 10.51 -8.33 9.93
N LYS A 113 11.51 -7.76 10.61
CA LYS A 113 12.56 -6.88 10.06
C LYS A 113 13.16 -7.36 8.73
N LYS A 114 13.59 -8.62 8.64
CA LYS A 114 14.19 -9.17 7.40
C LYS A 114 13.23 -9.10 6.21
N LYS A 115 11.94 -9.42 6.42
CA LYS A 115 10.93 -9.35 5.36
C LYS A 115 10.62 -7.91 4.94
N VAL A 116 10.68 -6.96 5.87
CA VAL A 116 10.51 -5.53 5.56
C VAL A 116 11.61 -5.07 4.61
N GLU A 117 12.88 -5.31 4.97
CA GLU A 117 14.01 -4.90 4.14
C GLU A 117 13.97 -5.57 2.76
N GLU A 118 13.71 -6.89 2.71
CA GLU A 118 13.58 -7.64 1.45
C GLU A 118 12.53 -7.01 0.52
N LYS A 119 11.33 -6.77 1.02
CA LYS A 119 10.21 -6.27 0.22
C LYS A 119 10.44 -4.81 -0.24
N TYR A 120 10.92 -3.91 0.64
CA TYR A 120 11.23 -2.54 0.22
C TYR A 120 12.40 -2.49 -0.76
N HIS A 121 13.50 -3.22 -0.52
CA HIS A 121 14.62 -3.23 -1.45
C HIS A 121 14.23 -3.80 -2.81
N LYS A 122 13.37 -4.83 -2.84
CA LYS A 122 12.82 -5.36 -4.10
C LYS A 122 12.01 -4.29 -4.84
N ALA A 123 11.09 -3.60 -4.15
CA ALA A 123 10.29 -2.53 -4.73
C ALA A 123 11.16 -1.40 -5.31
N ILE A 124 12.15 -0.94 -4.54
CA ILE A 124 13.07 0.14 -4.95
C ILE A 124 13.92 -0.28 -6.16
N LYS A 125 14.43 -1.52 -6.16
CA LYS A 125 15.24 -2.05 -7.27
C LYS A 125 14.44 -2.07 -8.58
N ILE A 126 13.21 -2.58 -8.53
CA ILE A 126 12.32 -2.66 -9.69
C ILE A 126 11.95 -1.25 -10.17
N TYR A 127 11.56 -0.36 -9.24
CA TYR A 127 11.19 1.02 -9.56
C TYR A 127 12.30 1.74 -10.33
N LYS A 128 13.52 1.69 -9.80
CA LYS A 128 14.68 2.35 -10.41
C LYS A 128 15.06 1.74 -11.76
N LYS A 129 15.05 0.40 -11.86
CA LYS A 129 15.43 -0.31 -13.10
C LYS A 129 14.55 0.09 -14.28
N ASN A 130 13.27 0.35 -14.04
CA ASN A 130 12.29 0.61 -15.08
C ASN A 130 11.99 2.11 -15.29
N ASN A 131 12.66 3.01 -14.57
CA ASN A 131 12.46 4.46 -14.66
C ASN A 131 10.99 4.89 -14.59
N PHE A 132 10.23 4.31 -13.68
CA PHE A 132 8.81 4.69 -13.51
C PHE A 132 8.68 6.16 -13.14
N GLN A 133 7.71 6.84 -13.77
CA GLN A 133 7.49 8.27 -13.58
C GLN A 133 6.53 8.62 -12.43
N ASN A 134 5.99 7.62 -11.73
CA ASN A 134 5.09 7.88 -10.60
C ASN A 134 5.88 8.21 -9.33
N GLY A 135 6.25 9.49 -9.18
CA GLY A 135 7.00 9.99 -8.04
C GLY A 135 6.32 9.77 -6.70
N TYR A 136 4.99 9.89 -6.60
CA TYR A 136 4.24 9.67 -5.35
C TYR A 136 4.44 8.28 -4.76
N ILE A 137 4.37 7.23 -5.59
CA ILE A 137 4.61 5.85 -5.11
C ILE A 137 6.03 5.72 -4.58
N PHE A 138 7.01 6.29 -5.28
CA PHE A 138 8.40 6.15 -4.85
C PHE A 138 8.71 6.99 -3.61
N ALA A 139 8.17 8.20 -3.50
CA ALA A 139 8.25 9.02 -2.30
C ALA A 139 7.64 8.28 -1.09
N GLY A 140 6.44 7.68 -1.24
CA GLY A 140 5.81 6.87 -0.19
C GLY A 140 6.69 5.70 0.26
N ILE A 141 7.29 4.96 -0.68
CA ILE A 141 8.22 3.86 -0.36
C ILE A 141 9.44 4.39 0.42
N CYS A 142 10.02 5.51 0.00
CA CYS A 142 11.17 6.12 0.68
C CYS A 142 10.80 6.57 2.10
N ASN A 143 9.66 7.25 2.29
CA ASN A 143 9.20 7.66 3.61
C ASN A 143 8.98 6.46 4.54
N ASN A 144 8.27 5.45 4.08
CA ASN A 144 7.95 4.27 4.89
C ASN A 144 9.20 3.45 5.26
N LEU A 145 10.18 3.37 4.37
CA LEU A 145 11.49 2.78 4.68
C LEU A 145 12.26 3.63 5.71
N GLY A 146 12.13 4.95 5.65
CA GLY A 146 12.67 5.87 6.66
C GLY A 146 12.07 5.60 8.05
N LEU A 147 10.74 5.49 8.14
CA LEU A 147 10.05 5.13 9.38
C LEU A 147 10.50 3.76 9.93
N PHE A 148 10.66 2.78 9.06
CA PHE A 148 11.20 1.47 9.46
C PHE A 148 12.59 1.56 10.06
N TYR A 149 13.49 2.38 9.50
CA TYR A 149 14.84 2.57 10.03
C TYR A 149 14.81 3.33 11.37
N GLU A 150 13.96 4.34 11.52
CA GLU A 150 13.73 5.03 12.79
C GLU A 150 13.31 4.07 13.91
N GLU A 151 12.27 3.25 13.66
CA GLU A 151 11.77 2.23 14.59
C GLU A 151 12.85 1.22 15.04
N ASN A 152 13.92 1.10 14.26
CA ASN A 152 15.05 0.23 14.53
C ASN A 152 16.32 0.96 15.04
N GLY A 153 16.21 2.25 15.40
CA GLY A 153 17.30 3.07 15.91
C GLY A 153 18.35 3.48 14.88
N ARG A 154 18.07 3.26 13.59
CA ARG A 154 18.96 3.60 12.48
C ARG A 154 18.65 5.02 11.98
N TYR A 155 18.85 6.02 12.82
CA TYR A 155 18.39 7.39 12.59
C TYR A 155 19.03 8.06 11.38
N GLN A 156 20.32 7.81 11.09
CA GLN A 156 20.98 8.32 9.88
C GLN A 156 20.32 7.79 8.60
N ASP A 157 20.02 6.49 8.58
CA ASP A 157 19.33 5.86 7.43
C ASP A 157 17.90 6.40 7.30
N SER A 158 17.21 6.60 8.43
CA SER A 158 15.87 7.20 8.46
C SER A 158 15.88 8.58 7.79
N VAL A 159 16.71 9.50 8.26
CA VAL A 159 16.84 10.85 7.69
C VAL A 159 17.21 10.80 6.21
N LYS A 160 18.15 9.93 5.81
CA LYS A 160 18.54 9.77 4.41
C LYS A 160 17.38 9.42 3.49
N TRP A 161 16.53 8.45 3.91
CA TRP A 161 15.42 8.02 3.08
C TRP A 161 14.25 9.01 3.09
N GLN A 162 13.97 9.67 4.22
CA GLN A 162 12.94 10.69 4.32
C GLN A 162 13.33 11.95 3.52
N LYS A 163 14.61 12.41 3.56
CA LYS A 163 15.11 13.46 2.67
C LYS A 163 14.91 13.10 1.19
N LYS A 164 15.19 11.85 0.82
CA LYS A 164 14.97 11.41 -0.54
C LYS A 164 13.49 11.50 -0.94
N SER A 165 12.58 11.15 -0.03
CA SER A 165 11.15 11.30 -0.25
C SER A 165 10.76 12.77 -0.49
N LEU A 166 11.25 13.69 0.34
CA LEU A 166 11.01 15.13 0.17
C LEU A 166 11.50 15.65 -1.18
N ILE A 167 12.71 15.29 -1.59
CA ILE A 167 13.28 15.73 -2.88
C ILE A 167 12.38 15.27 -4.04
N ILE A 168 11.85 14.05 -3.98
CA ILE A 168 10.93 13.56 -5.02
C ILE A 168 9.63 14.35 -5.04
N LEU A 169 9.09 14.71 -3.86
CA LEU A 169 7.84 15.44 -3.76
C LEU A 169 7.94 16.90 -4.23
N GLN A 170 9.12 17.53 -4.14
CA GLN A 170 9.32 18.91 -4.59
C GLN A 170 9.00 19.14 -6.07
N ASP A 171 9.12 18.09 -6.88
CA ASP A 171 8.85 18.13 -8.32
C ASP A 171 7.40 17.70 -8.65
N LEU A 172 6.54 17.49 -7.65
CA LEU A 172 5.17 17.01 -7.82
C LEU A 172 4.14 18.05 -7.35
N GLU A 173 3.12 18.27 -8.16
CA GLU A 173 1.98 19.12 -7.81
C GLU A 173 1.22 18.53 -6.60
N ASP A 174 0.53 19.38 -5.83
CA ASP A 174 -0.31 18.98 -4.67
C ASP A 174 0.40 18.08 -3.64
N SER A 175 1.71 18.27 -3.44
CA SER A 175 2.55 17.44 -2.57
C SER A 175 2.78 18.03 -1.16
N GLU A 176 2.25 19.20 -0.85
CA GLU A 176 2.54 19.98 0.36
C GLU A 176 2.17 19.21 1.64
N ILE A 177 0.99 18.57 1.64
CA ILE A 177 0.52 17.79 2.80
C ILE A 177 1.46 16.61 3.05
N GLN A 178 1.82 15.88 2.00
CA GLN A 178 2.77 14.76 2.10
C GLN A 178 4.15 15.23 2.56
N GLY A 179 4.61 16.37 2.04
CA GLY A 179 5.84 17.00 2.47
C GLY A 179 5.85 17.35 3.96
N ALA A 180 4.76 17.97 4.45
CA ALA A 180 4.60 18.30 5.86
C ALA A 180 4.61 17.05 6.76
N ILE A 181 3.96 15.95 6.35
CA ILE A 181 3.98 14.67 7.07
C ILE A 181 5.41 14.13 7.16
N ILE A 182 6.18 14.16 6.06
CA ILE A 182 7.55 13.68 6.07
C ILE A 182 8.45 14.53 6.95
N LEU A 183 8.30 15.86 6.90
CA LEU A 183 9.05 16.76 7.78
C LEU A 183 8.77 16.47 9.25
N SER A 184 7.50 16.24 9.62
CA SER A 184 7.12 15.80 10.96
C SER A 184 7.77 14.48 11.37
N ASN A 185 7.82 13.50 10.45
CA ASN A 185 8.49 12.22 10.69
C ASN A 185 10.00 12.34 10.92
N MET A 186 10.65 13.40 10.39
CA MET A 186 12.09 13.62 10.52
C MET A 186 12.50 14.22 11.87
N VAL A 187 11.57 14.80 12.62
CA VAL A 187 11.87 15.50 13.89
C VAL A 187 12.58 14.58 14.89
N ASN A 188 11.98 13.44 15.20
CA ASN A 188 12.55 12.51 16.18
C ASN A 188 13.91 11.92 15.76
N PRO A 189 14.10 11.44 14.49
CA PRO A 189 15.44 11.04 14.04
C PRO A 189 16.51 12.10 14.21
N TYR A 190 16.22 13.39 13.92
CA TYR A 190 17.20 14.46 14.12
C TYR A 190 17.51 14.69 15.60
N LEU A 191 16.50 14.76 16.47
CA LEU A 191 16.73 14.89 17.92
C LEU A 191 17.62 13.76 18.45
N LYS A 192 17.38 12.54 18.00
CA LYS A 192 18.19 11.36 18.40
C LYS A 192 19.62 11.37 17.82
N LEU A 193 19.88 12.12 16.78
CA LEU A 193 21.24 12.30 16.25
C LEU A 193 21.99 13.40 16.99
N ASP A 194 21.30 14.45 17.45
CA ASP A 194 21.90 15.54 18.21
C ASP A 194 22.24 15.18 19.67
N GLU A 195 21.58 14.14 20.23
CA GLU A 195 21.85 13.60 21.58
C GLU A 195 23.14 12.74 21.67
N LYS A 196 23.86 12.51 20.55
CA LYS A 196 25.07 11.68 20.47
C LYS A 196 26.31 12.54 20.22
#